data_834c6d7eb910017455db5ba9dad5082a
#
_entry.id   834c6d7eb910017455db5ba9dad5082a
#
_cell.length_a   1.000
_cell.length_b   1.000
_cell.length_c   1.000
_cell.angle_alpha   90.00
_cell.angle_beta   90.00
_cell.angle_gamma   90.00
#
_symmetry.space_group_name_H-M   'P 1'
#
loop_
_entity.id
_entity.type
_entity.pdbx_description
1 polymer ?
#
loop_
_entity_poly.entity_id
_entity_poly.type
_entity_poly.pdbx_seq_one_letter_code
_entity_poly.pdbx_strand_id
1 'polypeptide(L)'
;LFSEFTAVDSNITTSAITGGNPYYIQGYSTLKITPGTATSRNWSQITKYTAVSNGVTVSNTDGGVLNLGKISKSGNITVKVTVTDSRGYTKSVFKTINVIPYDRPNVYSITLRRTNEIESEMQLVFSGSISSITIDGTGKNSLKSVRYRYKKTNASSYGNFIDLLSSVAVSGTSFSFSNLELCDFDVNSSYNFHLEICDVFDSMTVTDMYFTVPQGTPLIALRKKMVGINNPKPKAALDV
;
A
#
# COMPACT_ATOMS: atom_id res chain seq x y z
N LEU A 1 3.40 -11.22 -42.38
CA LEU A 1 2.77 -12.02 -41.33
C LEU A 1 3.18 -11.50 -39.97
N PHE A 2 2.23 -11.40 -39.04
CA PHE A 2 2.46 -11.09 -37.63
C PHE A 2 1.43 -11.88 -36.84
N SER A 3 1.84 -12.74 -35.93
CA SER A 3 0.98 -13.72 -35.28
C SER A 3 0.96 -13.62 -33.77
N GLU A 4 1.98 -13.04 -33.15
CA GLU A 4 2.10 -13.07 -31.69
C GLU A 4 2.94 -11.92 -31.13
N PHE A 5 2.79 -11.72 -29.83
CA PHE A 5 3.66 -10.88 -28.98
C PHE A 5 3.68 -11.44 -27.57
N THR A 6 4.68 -11.11 -26.80
CA THR A 6 4.71 -11.38 -25.35
C THR A 6 4.37 -10.12 -24.58
N ALA A 7 3.62 -10.31 -23.49
CA ALA A 7 3.30 -9.26 -22.52
C ALA A 7 3.88 -9.69 -21.17
N VAL A 8 4.65 -8.83 -20.53
CA VAL A 8 5.27 -9.14 -19.24
C VAL A 8 5.10 -7.99 -18.25
N ASP A 9 4.99 -8.33 -16.98
CA ASP A 9 5.11 -7.37 -15.89
C ASP A 9 6.60 -7.19 -15.58
N SER A 10 7.11 -6.00 -15.81
CA SER A 10 8.53 -5.69 -15.52
C SER A 10 8.75 -5.20 -14.08
N ASN A 11 7.70 -5.08 -13.27
CA ASN A 11 7.84 -4.85 -11.84
C ASN A 11 8.10 -6.21 -11.16
N ILE A 12 9.28 -6.38 -10.61
CA ILE A 12 9.75 -7.65 -10.01
C ILE A 12 8.84 -8.07 -8.84
N THR A 13 8.42 -7.13 -8.00
CA THR A 13 7.58 -7.42 -6.83
C THR A 13 6.21 -7.93 -7.25
N THR A 14 5.51 -7.21 -8.14
CA THR A 14 4.18 -7.63 -8.60
C THR A 14 4.23 -8.92 -9.39
N SER A 15 5.24 -9.08 -10.24
CA SER A 15 5.46 -10.31 -11.01
C SER A 15 5.72 -11.53 -10.11
N ALA A 16 6.48 -11.37 -9.03
CA ALA A 16 6.74 -12.44 -8.07
C ALA A 16 5.45 -12.85 -7.32
N ILE A 17 4.60 -11.90 -6.94
CA ILE A 17 3.34 -12.14 -6.23
C ILE A 17 2.33 -12.83 -7.15
N THR A 18 2.20 -12.36 -8.40
CA THR A 18 1.20 -12.87 -9.34
C THR A 18 1.62 -14.15 -10.05
N GLY A 19 2.91 -14.48 -10.09
CA GLY A 19 3.46 -15.51 -10.96
C GLY A 19 3.61 -15.06 -12.42
N GLY A 20 3.36 -13.78 -12.71
CA GLY A 20 3.45 -13.18 -14.04
C GLY A 20 2.19 -13.35 -14.88
N ASN A 21 2.36 -13.37 -16.20
CA ASN A 21 1.25 -13.45 -17.17
C ASN A 21 0.33 -14.68 -16.94
N PRO A 22 -1.01 -14.52 -17.00
CA PRO A 22 -1.76 -13.35 -17.47
C PRO A 22 -2.16 -12.34 -16.40
N TYR A 23 -1.66 -12.45 -15.18
CA TYR A 23 -2.10 -11.66 -14.03
C TYR A 23 -1.19 -10.46 -13.77
N TYR A 24 -1.81 -9.31 -13.49
CA TYR A 24 -1.17 -8.03 -13.22
C TYR A 24 -1.86 -7.34 -12.04
N ILE A 25 -1.20 -6.40 -11.39
CA ILE A 25 -1.73 -5.63 -10.27
C ILE A 25 -1.97 -4.18 -10.68
N GLN A 26 -3.18 -3.69 -10.50
CA GLN A 26 -3.56 -2.30 -10.76
C GLN A 26 -2.63 -1.31 -10.04
N GLY A 27 -2.18 -0.29 -10.76
CA GLY A 27 -1.34 0.80 -10.22
C GLY A 27 0.11 0.45 -9.96
N TYR A 28 0.47 -0.84 -9.94
CA TYR A 28 1.82 -1.30 -9.57
C TYR A 28 2.53 -2.10 -10.66
N SER A 29 1.83 -2.97 -11.37
CA SER A 29 2.40 -3.69 -12.52
C SER A 29 2.77 -2.73 -13.64
N THR A 30 3.92 -3.00 -14.28
CA THR A 30 4.43 -2.23 -15.42
C THR A 30 4.44 -3.11 -16.67
N LEU A 31 3.56 -2.78 -17.61
CA LEU A 31 3.33 -3.59 -18.82
C LEU A 31 4.40 -3.30 -19.87
N LYS A 32 5.17 -4.30 -20.23
CA LYS A 32 6.08 -4.30 -21.37
C LYS A 32 5.65 -5.33 -22.40
N ILE A 33 5.72 -4.94 -23.67
CA ILE A 33 5.36 -5.76 -24.81
C ILE A 33 6.59 -5.99 -25.66
N THR A 34 6.84 -7.24 -25.98
CA THR A 34 7.85 -7.61 -26.99
C THR A 34 7.10 -8.17 -28.19
N PRO A 35 7.10 -7.47 -29.34
CA PRO A 35 6.52 -8.00 -30.56
C PRO A 35 7.26 -9.27 -30.99
N GLY A 36 6.53 -10.25 -31.51
CA GLY A 36 7.11 -11.39 -32.18
C GLY A 36 7.58 -11.04 -33.59
N THR A 37 8.08 -12.01 -34.29
CA THR A 37 8.59 -11.84 -35.65
C THR A 37 7.48 -11.36 -36.60
N ALA A 38 7.75 -10.28 -37.30
CA ALA A 38 6.89 -9.76 -38.35
C ALA A 38 7.57 -9.84 -39.72
N THR A 39 6.84 -10.37 -40.71
CA THR A 39 7.34 -10.43 -42.08
C THR A 39 6.36 -9.75 -43.03
N SER A 40 6.87 -8.98 -43.93
CA SER A 40 6.14 -8.37 -45.03
C SER A 40 6.17 -9.23 -46.29
N ARG A 41 5.34 -8.87 -47.30
CA ARG A 41 5.30 -9.55 -48.59
C ARG A 41 5.62 -8.57 -49.71
N ASN A 42 5.94 -9.11 -50.90
CA ASN A 42 6.11 -8.31 -52.15
C ASN A 42 7.14 -7.15 -51.96
N TRP A 43 8.32 -7.47 -51.41
CA TRP A 43 9.44 -6.54 -51.26
C TRP A 43 9.18 -5.33 -50.35
N SER A 44 8.05 -5.30 -49.59
CA SER A 44 7.84 -4.30 -48.55
C SER A 44 8.67 -4.63 -47.31
N GLN A 45 8.90 -3.62 -46.48
CA GLN A 45 9.59 -3.75 -45.20
C GLN A 45 8.66 -3.38 -44.05
N ILE A 46 8.86 -3.95 -42.88
CA ILE A 46 8.16 -3.52 -41.68
C ILE A 46 8.76 -2.19 -41.24
N THR A 47 7.90 -1.18 -41.03
CA THR A 47 8.31 0.17 -40.71
C THR A 47 7.88 0.63 -39.33
N LYS A 48 6.89 -0.03 -38.72
CA LYS A 48 6.36 0.42 -37.44
C LYS A 48 5.71 -0.72 -36.66
N TYR A 49 5.98 -0.73 -35.36
CA TYR A 49 5.27 -1.54 -34.35
C TYR A 49 4.54 -0.58 -33.39
N THR A 50 3.29 -0.84 -33.12
CA THR A 50 2.46 -0.02 -32.22
C THR A 50 1.75 -0.91 -31.24
N ALA A 51 1.92 -0.67 -29.94
CA ALA A 51 1.15 -1.30 -28.88
C ALA A 51 0.16 -0.30 -28.27
N VAL A 52 -1.06 -0.77 -28.04
CA VAL A 52 -2.13 -0.01 -27.42
C VAL A 52 -2.75 -0.82 -26.30
N SER A 53 -2.84 -0.25 -25.11
CA SER A 53 -3.55 -0.82 -23.97
C SER A 53 -3.89 0.28 -22.97
N ASN A 54 -5.03 0.16 -22.31
CA ASN A 54 -5.43 1.03 -21.20
C ASN A 54 -5.39 2.55 -21.52
N GLY A 55 -5.64 2.90 -22.77
CA GLY A 55 -5.56 4.29 -23.25
C GLY A 55 -4.15 4.80 -23.59
N VAL A 56 -3.13 3.97 -23.37
CA VAL A 56 -1.74 4.29 -23.70
C VAL A 56 -1.38 3.70 -25.07
N THR A 57 -0.68 4.48 -25.88
CA THR A 57 -0.16 4.05 -27.20
C THR A 57 1.33 4.31 -27.24
N VAL A 58 2.10 3.27 -27.59
CA VAL A 58 3.57 3.36 -27.76
C VAL A 58 3.95 2.73 -29.10
N SER A 59 4.93 3.30 -29.77
CA SER A 59 5.42 2.80 -31.06
C SER A 59 6.93 2.85 -31.14
N ASN A 60 7.49 1.93 -31.93
CA ASN A 60 8.88 1.97 -32.40
C ASN A 60 8.98 1.47 -33.87
N THR A 61 10.18 1.50 -34.42
CA THR A 61 10.46 1.09 -35.80
C THR A 61 11.35 -0.16 -35.87
N ASP A 62 11.95 -0.55 -34.79
CA ASP A 62 12.95 -1.64 -34.70
C ASP A 62 12.39 -2.97 -34.20
N GLY A 63 11.12 -2.99 -33.77
CA GLY A 63 10.51 -4.20 -33.18
C GLY A 63 11.00 -4.51 -31.78
N GLY A 64 11.72 -3.62 -31.13
CA GLY A 64 12.16 -3.75 -29.76
C GLY A 64 11.00 -3.65 -28.75
N VAL A 65 11.34 -3.61 -27.47
CA VAL A 65 10.36 -3.59 -26.38
C VAL A 65 9.55 -2.28 -26.38
N LEU A 66 8.24 -2.41 -26.33
CA LEU A 66 7.27 -1.32 -26.18
C LEU A 66 6.83 -1.23 -24.72
N ASN A 67 7.22 -0.18 -24.03
CA ASN A 67 6.90 0.02 -22.63
C ASN A 67 5.62 0.85 -22.48
N LEU A 68 4.51 0.20 -22.11
CA LEU A 68 3.21 0.84 -21.89
C LEU A 68 3.06 1.44 -20.48
N GLY A 69 4.04 1.24 -19.59
CA GLY A 69 4.04 1.82 -18.26
C GLY A 69 3.10 1.12 -17.29
N LYS A 70 2.71 1.83 -16.23
CA LYS A 70 1.83 1.32 -15.17
C LYS A 70 0.40 1.13 -15.66
N ILE A 71 -0.23 0.04 -15.23
CA ILE A 71 -1.62 -0.26 -15.58
C ILE A 71 -2.55 0.38 -14.54
N SER A 72 -3.31 1.39 -14.94
CA SER A 72 -4.18 2.16 -14.04
C SER A 72 -5.58 1.60 -13.85
N LYS A 73 -6.06 0.75 -14.75
CA LYS A 73 -7.40 0.12 -14.70
C LYS A 73 -7.30 -1.33 -14.30
N SER A 74 -8.34 -1.86 -13.66
CA SER A 74 -8.48 -3.27 -13.31
C SER A 74 -9.46 -4.01 -14.21
N GLY A 75 -9.51 -5.33 -14.07
CA GLY A 75 -10.35 -6.23 -14.87
C GLY A 75 -9.63 -6.77 -16.11
N ASN A 76 -10.39 -7.30 -17.03
CA ASN A 76 -9.88 -7.83 -18.28
C ASN A 76 -9.56 -6.70 -19.25
N ILE A 77 -8.29 -6.52 -19.55
CA ILE A 77 -7.78 -5.44 -20.41
C ILE A 77 -7.24 -6.04 -21.70
N THR A 78 -7.68 -5.48 -22.83
CA THR A 78 -7.14 -5.87 -24.14
C THR A 78 -5.86 -5.13 -24.43
N VAL A 79 -4.84 -5.87 -24.81
CA VAL A 79 -3.59 -5.38 -25.39
C VAL A 79 -3.65 -5.65 -26.88
N LYS A 80 -3.49 -4.61 -27.70
CA LYS A 80 -3.43 -4.68 -29.16
C LYS A 80 -2.03 -4.34 -29.61
N VAL A 81 -1.42 -5.18 -30.42
CA VAL A 81 -0.17 -4.85 -31.13
C VAL A 81 -0.43 -4.86 -32.61
N THR A 82 -0.03 -3.79 -33.29
CA THR A 82 -0.17 -3.58 -34.72
C THR A 82 1.18 -3.39 -35.36
N VAL A 83 1.42 -4.09 -36.44
CA VAL A 83 2.59 -3.94 -37.28
C VAL A 83 2.18 -3.30 -38.61
N THR A 84 2.97 -2.36 -39.10
CA THR A 84 2.72 -1.62 -40.34
C THR A 84 3.91 -1.82 -41.32
N ASP A 85 3.62 -2.09 -42.58
CA ASP A 85 4.65 -2.18 -43.63
C ASP A 85 4.85 -0.85 -44.36
N SER A 86 5.86 -0.78 -45.21
CA SER A 86 6.25 0.44 -45.98
C SER A 86 5.18 0.92 -46.98
N ARG A 87 4.15 0.13 -47.24
CA ARG A 87 3.01 0.49 -48.11
C ARG A 87 1.79 0.89 -47.29
N GLY A 88 1.89 0.89 -45.96
CA GLY A 88 0.78 1.26 -45.05
C GLY A 88 -0.15 0.08 -44.68
N TYR A 89 0.12 -1.15 -45.14
CA TYR A 89 -0.68 -2.30 -44.73
C TYR A 89 -0.38 -2.65 -43.27
N THR A 90 -1.43 -3.01 -42.55
CA THR A 90 -1.35 -3.31 -41.11
C THR A 90 -1.84 -4.70 -40.79
N LYS A 91 -1.27 -5.31 -39.75
CA LYS A 91 -1.77 -6.51 -39.10
C LYS A 91 -1.74 -6.34 -37.60
N SER A 92 -2.85 -6.64 -36.96
CA SER A 92 -2.99 -6.55 -35.50
C SER A 92 -3.17 -7.93 -34.87
N VAL A 93 -2.62 -8.09 -33.67
CA VAL A 93 -2.83 -9.22 -32.77
C VAL A 93 -3.32 -8.68 -31.43
N PHE A 94 -4.21 -9.41 -30.78
CA PHE A 94 -4.83 -9.04 -29.53
C PHE A 94 -4.56 -10.11 -28.48
N LYS A 95 -4.30 -9.68 -27.25
CA LYS A 95 -4.29 -10.55 -26.06
C LYS A 95 -5.06 -9.87 -24.93
N THR A 96 -5.74 -10.65 -24.11
CA THR A 96 -6.36 -10.17 -22.88
C THR A 96 -5.45 -10.47 -21.71
N ILE A 97 -5.23 -9.47 -20.86
CA ILE A 97 -4.54 -9.59 -19.57
C ILE A 97 -5.57 -9.37 -18.45
N ASN A 98 -5.37 -10.04 -17.32
CA ASN A 98 -6.22 -9.88 -16.15
C ASN A 98 -5.50 -8.98 -15.12
N VAL A 99 -6.09 -7.83 -14.85
CA VAL A 99 -5.54 -6.85 -13.91
C VAL A 99 -6.36 -6.87 -12.63
N ILE A 100 -5.75 -7.32 -11.56
CA ILE A 100 -6.36 -7.45 -10.25
C ILE A 100 -6.44 -6.06 -9.60
N PRO A 101 -7.62 -5.64 -9.10
CA PRO A 101 -7.73 -4.39 -8.36
C PRO A 101 -6.92 -4.46 -7.07
N TYR A 102 -6.28 -3.35 -6.71
CA TYR A 102 -5.47 -3.28 -5.52
C TYR A 102 -5.48 -1.87 -4.92
N ASP A 103 -5.72 -1.83 -3.62
CA ASP A 103 -5.56 -0.67 -2.75
C ASP A 103 -4.62 -1.01 -1.59
N ARG A 104 -3.91 -0.01 -1.08
CA ARG A 104 -3.06 -0.14 0.10
C ARG A 104 -3.85 -0.65 1.31
N PRO A 105 -3.18 -1.22 2.33
CA PRO A 105 -3.84 -1.51 3.60
C PRO A 105 -4.64 -0.31 4.08
N ASN A 106 -5.90 -0.54 4.43
CA ASN A 106 -6.81 0.51 4.88
C ASN A 106 -7.17 0.29 6.36
N VAL A 107 -7.12 1.35 7.16
CA VAL A 107 -7.52 1.34 8.57
C VAL A 107 -8.85 2.07 8.69
N TYR A 108 -9.89 1.36 9.12
CA TYR A 108 -11.25 1.90 9.26
C TYR A 108 -11.46 2.63 10.59
N SER A 109 -10.82 2.12 11.63
CA SER A 109 -10.94 2.65 12.98
C SER A 109 -9.60 2.56 13.68
N ILE A 110 -9.24 3.60 14.37
CA ILE A 110 -8.07 3.64 15.23
C ILE A 110 -8.33 4.54 16.42
N THR A 111 -7.94 4.08 17.59
CA THR A 111 -7.92 4.85 18.83
C THR A 111 -6.57 4.68 19.49
N LEU A 112 -5.93 5.78 19.81
CA LEU A 112 -4.72 5.83 20.61
C LEU A 112 -4.90 6.93 21.66
N ARG A 113 -4.97 6.54 22.94
CA ARG A 113 -5.21 7.46 24.05
C ARG A 113 -4.62 6.91 25.34
N ARG A 114 -4.42 7.78 26.31
CA ARG A 114 -4.10 7.37 27.67
C ARG A 114 -5.27 6.65 28.30
N THR A 115 -4.99 5.65 29.13
CA THR A 115 -5.97 5.02 30.00
C THR A 115 -6.53 6.06 30.95
N ASN A 116 -7.86 6.13 31.06
CA ASN A 116 -8.57 7.16 31.83
C ASN A 116 -8.16 8.61 31.49
N GLU A 117 -7.61 8.86 30.30
CA GLU A 117 -7.15 10.16 29.79
C GLU A 117 -5.92 10.77 30.51
N ILE A 118 -5.46 10.17 31.60
CA ILE A 118 -4.43 10.75 32.48
C ILE A 118 -3.32 9.78 32.91
N GLU A 119 -3.49 8.47 32.69
CA GLU A 119 -2.54 7.47 33.20
C GLU A 119 -1.24 7.38 32.35
N SER A 120 -0.23 6.71 32.89
CA SER A 120 1.03 6.43 32.19
C SER A 120 0.85 5.40 31.07
N GLU A 121 -0.14 4.55 31.17
CA GLU A 121 -0.50 3.55 30.17
C GLU A 121 -1.30 4.19 29.03
N MET A 122 -1.07 3.69 27.82
CA MET A 122 -1.82 4.07 26.63
C MET A 122 -2.47 2.85 25.99
N GLN A 123 -3.66 3.04 25.45
CA GLN A 123 -4.39 2.02 24.70
C GLN A 123 -4.29 2.32 23.21
N LEU A 124 -3.85 1.34 22.44
CA LEU A 124 -3.89 1.36 20.98
C LEU A 124 -4.87 0.29 20.50
N VAL A 125 -5.89 0.71 19.78
CA VAL A 125 -6.89 -0.19 19.18
C VAL A 125 -7.08 0.24 17.75
N PHE A 126 -7.03 -0.70 16.81
CA PHE A 126 -7.33 -0.42 15.41
C PHE A 126 -7.92 -1.63 14.69
N SER A 127 -8.61 -1.37 13.59
CA SER A 127 -9.08 -2.39 12.67
C SER A 127 -8.98 -1.90 11.23
N GLY A 128 -8.79 -2.85 10.32
CA GLY A 128 -8.61 -2.52 8.91
C GLY A 128 -8.71 -3.74 8.01
N SER A 129 -8.34 -3.54 6.75
CA SER A 129 -8.25 -4.61 5.75
C SER A 129 -7.12 -4.39 4.76
N ILE A 130 -6.71 -5.47 4.13
CA ILE A 130 -5.84 -5.51 2.95
C ILE A 130 -6.67 -5.89 1.72
N SER A 131 -6.21 -5.50 0.53
CA SER A 131 -6.83 -5.90 -0.73
C SER A 131 -6.78 -7.42 -0.93
N SER A 132 -7.90 -7.99 -1.36
CA SER A 132 -7.92 -9.41 -1.77
C SER A 132 -7.21 -9.56 -3.11
N ILE A 133 -6.16 -10.37 -3.11
CA ILE A 133 -5.47 -10.79 -4.35
C ILE A 133 -5.62 -12.30 -4.43
N THR A 134 -6.46 -12.77 -5.34
CA THR A 134 -6.70 -14.20 -5.53
C THR A 134 -6.28 -14.59 -6.94
N ILE A 135 -5.41 -15.58 -7.05
CA ILE A 135 -4.90 -16.12 -8.31
C ILE A 135 -5.10 -17.62 -8.28
N ASP A 136 -5.86 -18.13 -9.26
CA ASP A 136 -6.22 -19.55 -9.38
C ASP A 136 -6.74 -20.13 -8.06
N GLY A 137 -7.63 -19.38 -7.39
CA GLY A 137 -8.25 -19.77 -6.11
C GLY A 137 -7.37 -19.60 -4.88
N THR A 138 -6.12 -19.15 -5.03
CA THR A 138 -5.18 -18.97 -3.91
C THR A 138 -5.03 -17.47 -3.57
N GLY A 139 -5.23 -17.14 -2.29
CA GLY A 139 -4.93 -15.80 -1.77
C GLY A 139 -3.42 -15.53 -1.78
N LYS A 140 -3.03 -14.39 -2.32
CA LYS A 140 -1.62 -13.99 -2.47
C LYS A 140 -1.25 -12.76 -1.65
N ASN A 141 -2.21 -12.10 -1.00
CA ASN A 141 -1.94 -10.97 -0.13
C ASN A 141 -2.05 -11.36 1.35
N SER A 142 -1.17 -10.81 2.16
CA SER A 142 -1.17 -10.96 3.63
C SER A 142 -0.50 -9.75 4.25
N LEU A 143 -0.78 -9.48 5.53
CA LEU A 143 0.00 -8.51 6.30
C LEU A 143 1.46 -8.99 6.39
N LYS A 144 2.39 -8.08 6.14
CA LYS A 144 3.83 -8.31 6.24
C LYS A 144 4.44 -7.60 7.44
N SER A 145 3.97 -6.41 7.75
CA SER A 145 4.47 -5.61 8.85
C SER A 145 3.35 -4.77 9.45
N VAL A 146 3.26 -4.76 10.76
CA VAL A 146 2.47 -3.81 11.55
C VAL A 146 3.37 -3.36 12.67
N ARG A 147 3.77 -2.10 12.67
CA ARG A 147 4.75 -1.59 13.62
C ARG A 147 4.49 -0.14 13.96
N TYR A 148 4.89 0.27 15.15
CA TYR A 148 4.80 1.66 15.56
C TYR A 148 6.12 2.15 16.14
N ARG A 149 6.27 3.46 16.19
CA ARG A 149 7.33 4.16 16.93
C ARG A 149 6.77 5.45 17.50
N TYR A 150 7.45 5.99 18.47
CA TYR A 150 7.03 7.22 19.11
C TYR A 150 8.21 8.11 19.47
N LYS A 151 7.89 9.36 19.81
CA LYS A 151 8.80 10.33 20.40
C LYS A 151 8.04 11.28 21.31
N LYS A 152 8.71 11.91 22.28
CA LYS A 152 8.16 13.09 22.94
C LYS A 152 7.95 14.19 21.89
N THR A 153 6.90 14.99 22.02
CA THR A 153 6.57 16.02 21.03
C THR A 153 7.70 17.03 20.78
N ASN A 154 8.50 17.32 21.82
CA ASN A 154 9.65 18.20 21.76
C ASN A 154 10.96 17.51 21.30
N ALA A 155 10.97 16.19 21.09
CA ALA A 155 12.14 15.49 20.58
C ALA A 155 12.26 15.63 19.05
N SER A 156 13.50 15.72 18.54
CA SER A 156 13.78 15.90 17.11
C SER A 156 13.54 14.62 16.30
N SER A 157 13.74 13.43 16.87
CA SER A 157 13.69 12.15 16.15
C SER A 157 12.78 11.14 16.86
N TYR A 158 12.19 10.24 16.06
CA TYR A 158 11.49 9.07 16.56
C TYR A 158 12.48 8.03 17.10
N GLY A 159 12.02 7.21 18.05
CA GLY A 159 12.69 5.99 18.46
C GLY A 159 12.63 4.89 17.38
N ASN A 160 13.14 3.71 17.71
CA ASN A 160 13.07 2.54 16.85
C ASN A 160 11.63 2.05 16.70
N PHE A 161 11.35 1.37 15.58
CA PHE A 161 10.08 0.69 15.40
C PHE A 161 9.93 -0.49 16.37
N ILE A 162 8.74 -0.65 16.90
CA ILE A 162 8.27 -1.76 17.73
C ILE A 162 7.29 -2.57 16.89
N ASP A 163 7.55 -3.86 16.74
CA ASP A 163 6.72 -4.75 15.93
C ASP A 163 5.46 -5.16 16.72
N LEU A 164 4.32 -5.15 16.04
CA LEU A 164 3.02 -5.58 16.54
C LEU A 164 2.44 -6.76 15.76
N LEU A 165 3.05 -7.20 14.67
CA LEU A 165 2.46 -8.15 13.71
C LEU A 165 1.98 -9.43 14.40
N SER A 166 2.75 -9.97 15.33
CA SER A 166 2.41 -11.21 16.06
C SER A 166 1.19 -11.07 16.98
N SER A 167 0.81 -9.85 17.35
CA SER A 167 -0.33 -9.54 18.22
C SER A 167 -1.57 -9.09 17.44
N VAL A 168 -1.48 -8.97 16.12
CA VAL A 168 -2.61 -8.60 15.25
C VAL A 168 -3.43 -9.85 14.94
N ALA A 169 -4.74 -9.79 15.24
CA ALA A 169 -5.68 -10.80 14.79
C ALA A 169 -6.01 -10.61 13.31
N VAL A 170 -5.87 -11.67 12.51
CA VAL A 170 -6.15 -11.66 11.08
C VAL A 170 -7.24 -12.67 10.75
N SER A 171 -8.26 -12.25 10.00
CA SER A 171 -9.34 -13.09 9.50
C SER A 171 -9.61 -12.74 8.03
N GLY A 172 -9.20 -13.63 7.12
CA GLY A 172 -9.27 -13.38 5.67
C GLY A 172 -8.42 -12.14 5.31
N THR A 173 -9.07 -11.12 4.78
CA THR A 173 -8.43 -9.83 4.46
C THR A 173 -8.55 -8.79 5.56
N SER A 174 -9.32 -9.07 6.61
CA SER A 174 -9.50 -8.15 7.74
C SER A 174 -8.45 -8.38 8.82
N PHE A 175 -8.04 -7.31 9.47
CA PHE A 175 -7.15 -7.37 10.61
C PHE A 175 -7.64 -6.46 11.74
N SER A 176 -7.30 -6.81 12.97
CA SER A 176 -7.58 -6.01 14.15
C SER A 176 -6.52 -6.17 15.21
N PHE A 177 -6.35 -5.12 15.97
CA PHE A 177 -5.49 -5.07 17.12
C PHE A 177 -6.24 -4.39 18.26
N SER A 178 -6.26 -5.01 19.43
CA SER A 178 -7.00 -4.50 20.59
C SER A 178 -6.30 -4.82 21.90
N ASN A 179 -6.49 -3.94 22.85
CA ASN A 179 -6.09 -4.12 24.25
C ASN A 179 -4.58 -4.25 24.52
N LEU A 180 -3.72 -3.63 23.71
CA LEU A 180 -2.34 -3.48 24.15
C LEU A 180 -2.27 -2.26 25.08
N GLU A 181 -1.89 -2.51 26.32
CA GLU A 181 -1.46 -1.44 27.21
C GLU A 181 0.01 -1.16 26.91
N LEU A 182 0.24 -0.01 26.28
CA LEU A 182 1.59 0.53 26.15
C LEU A 182 1.94 1.21 27.47
N CYS A 183 2.98 0.74 28.13
CA CYS A 183 3.34 1.16 29.49
C CYS A 183 4.48 2.20 29.52
N ASP A 184 4.67 2.81 30.70
CA ASP A 184 5.83 3.65 31.06
C ASP A 184 5.96 4.97 30.32
N PHE A 185 4.86 5.57 29.90
CA PHE A 185 4.86 6.92 29.34
C PHE A 185 4.80 7.98 30.44
N ASP A 186 5.73 8.93 30.41
CA ASP A 186 5.74 10.09 31.29
C ASP A 186 4.42 10.86 31.15
N VAL A 187 3.66 10.96 32.25
CA VAL A 187 2.36 11.63 32.28
C VAL A 187 2.45 13.15 32.02
N ASN A 188 3.61 13.74 32.26
CA ASN A 188 3.87 15.17 32.07
C ASN A 188 4.32 15.50 30.65
N SER A 189 4.39 14.52 29.77
CA SER A 189 4.87 14.70 28.40
C SER A 189 3.79 14.32 27.38
N SER A 190 3.72 15.07 26.29
CA SER A 190 2.96 14.71 25.09
C SER A 190 3.84 13.86 24.16
N TYR A 191 3.23 12.97 23.40
CA TYR A 191 3.93 12.05 22.50
C TYR A 191 3.34 12.08 21.09
N ASN A 192 4.22 12.04 20.09
CA ASN A 192 3.86 11.78 18.72
C ASN A 192 4.13 10.30 18.39
N PHE A 193 3.12 9.64 17.84
CA PHE A 193 3.19 8.25 17.39
C PHE A 193 3.14 8.19 15.87
N HIS A 194 3.84 7.21 15.32
CA HIS A 194 3.79 6.83 13.93
C HIS A 194 3.51 5.33 13.86
N LEU A 195 2.34 4.95 13.32
CA LEU A 195 1.95 3.57 13.02
C LEU A 195 2.16 3.33 11.53
N GLU A 196 2.78 2.21 11.20
CA GLU A 196 3.06 1.76 9.84
C GLU A 196 2.50 0.37 9.61
N ILE A 197 1.74 0.20 8.54
CA ILE A 197 1.14 -1.07 8.14
C ILE A 197 1.50 -1.36 6.69
N CYS A 198 2.06 -2.54 6.44
CA CYS A 198 2.41 -3.04 5.11
C CYS A 198 1.80 -4.42 4.87
N ASP A 199 1.47 -4.68 3.61
CA ASP A 199 1.16 -6.02 3.10
C ASP A 199 2.34 -6.59 2.29
N VAL A 200 2.10 -7.64 1.49
CA VAL A 200 3.15 -8.29 0.70
C VAL A 200 3.88 -7.38 -0.28
N PHE A 201 3.34 -6.21 -0.61
CA PHE A 201 4.02 -5.22 -1.46
C PHE A 201 5.06 -4.38 -0.72
N ASP A 202 5.15 -4.53 0.60
CA ASP A 202 6.17 -3.92 1.47
C ASP A 202 6.27 -2.40 1.30
N SER A 203 7.48 -1.89 1.13
CA SER A 203 7.75 -0.46 1.02
C SER A 203 7.01 0.27 -0.12
N MET A 204 6.47 -0.48 -1.09
CA MET A 204 5.69 0.11 -2.20
C MET A 204 4.31 0.61 -1.76
N THR A 205 3.78 0.10 -0.65
CA THR A 205 2.36 0.22 -0.28
C THR A 205 2.15 0.49 1.20
N VAL A 206 3.12 1.14 1.84
CA VAL A 206 3.03 1.50 3.26
C VAL A 206 1.83 2.40 3.52
N THR A 207 1.05 2.06 4.55
CA THR A 207 0.05 2.94 5.14
C THR A 207 0.63 3.53 6.41
N ASP A 208 0.91 4.83 6.37
CA ASP A 208 1.46 5.62 7.47
C ASP A 208 0.36 6.41 8.17
N MET A 209 0.34 6.35 9.50
CA MET A 209 -0.60 7.10 10.34
C MET A 209 0.14 7.78 11.48
N TYR A 210 -0.19 9.05 11.72
CA TYR A 210 0.46 9.87 12.74
C TYR A 210 -0.56 10.37 13.75
N PHE A 211 -0.24 10.27 15.04
CA PHE A 211 -1.10 10.66 16.15
C PHE A 211 -0.31 11.46 17.17
N THR A 212 -1.01 12.36 17.86
CA THR A 212 -0.47 13.03 19.04
C THR A 212 -1.31 12.67 20.24
N VAL A 213 -0.67 12.15 21.28
CA VAL A 213 -1.30 11.89 22.57
C VAL A 213 -0.85 12.98 23.54
N PRO A 214 -1.77 13.76 24.12
CA PRO A 214 -1.42 14.83 25.03
C PRO A 214 -0.84 14.29 26.34
N GLN A 215 -0.28 15.19 27.16
CA GLN A 215 0.09 14.88 28.53
C GLN A 215 -1.12 14.44 29.33
N GLY A 216 -0.89 13.54 30.29
CA GLY A 216 -1.95 13.01 31.17
C GLY A 216 -2.25 13.86 32.39
N THR A 217 -1.38 14.82 32.73
CA THR A 217 -1.57 15.69 33.88
C THR A 217 -2.47 16.87 33.49
N PRO A 218 -3.70 16.99 34.01
CA PRO A 218 -4.54 18.13 33.75
C PRO A 218 -3.96 19.38 34.42
N LEU A 219 -4.08 20.52 33.75
CA LEU A 219 -3.71 21.82 34.36
C LEU A 219 -4.53 22.12 35.63
N ILE A 220 -5.79 21.69 35.63
CA ILE A 220 -6.69 21.81 36.78
C ILE A 220 -7.45 20.50 36.95
N ALA A 221 -7.33 19.88 38.09
CA ALA A 221 -8.10 18.71 38.50
C ALA A 221 -9.18 19.12 39.54
N LEU A 222 -10.45 18.97 39.18
CA LEU A 222 -11.58 19.18 40.07
C LEU A 222 -11.99 17.83 40.68
N ARG A 223 -11.91 17.71 41.99
CA ARG A 223 -12.41 16.59 42.79
C ARG A 223 -13.44 17.04 43.78
N LYS A 224 -14.23 16.13 44.34
CA LYS A 224 -15.17 16.48 45.41
C LYS A 224 -14.44 17.15 46.58
N LYS A 225 -14.68 18.44 46.83
CA LYS A 225 -14.03 19.28 47.83
C LYS A 225 -12.54 19.57 47.65
N MET A 226 -11.97 19.30 46.48
CA MET A 226 -10.54 19.54 46.24
C MET A 226 -10.29 20.08 44.82
N VAL A 227 -9.32 20.96 44.69
CA VAL A 227 -8.80 21.45 43.41
C VAL A 227 -7.30 21.20 43.36
N GLY A 228 -6.83 20.55 42.32
CA GLY A 228 -5.41 20.39 42.03
C GLY A 228 -5.02 21.26 40.85
N ILE A 229 -3.91 21.99 40.96
CA ILE A 229 -3.26 22.68 39.84
C ILE A 229 -1.97 21.93 39.54
N ASN A 230 -1.84 21.44 38.32
CA ASN A 230 -0.77 20.50 37.92
C ASN A 230 -0.70 19.21 38.76
N ASN A 231 -1.74 18.91 39.53
CA ASN A 231 -1.83 17.71 40.36
C ASN A 231 -3.15 16.98 40.07
N PRO A 232 -3.15 15.84 39.36
CA PRO A 232 -4.36 15.08 39.07
C PRO A 232 -4.97 14.39 40.30
N LYS A 233 -4.21 14.26 41.39
CA LYS A 233 -4.63 13.62 42.65
C LYS A 233 -4.43 14.55 43.84
N PRO A 234 -5.19 15.65 43.90
CA PRO A 234 -5.02 16.62 45.00
C PRO A 234 -5.30 15.97 46.36
N LYS A 235 -4.50 16.31 47.37
CA LYS A 235 -4.59 15.81 48.74
C LYS A 235 -5.10 16.84 49.73
N ALA A 236 -5.23 18.11 49.28
CA ALA A 236 -5.75 19.21 50.03
C ALA A 236 -6.88 19.90 49.28
N ALA A 237 -7.63 20.79 49.96
CA ALA A 237 -8.72 21.57 49.34
C ALA A 237 -8.23 22.38 48.12
N LEU A 238 -7.02 22.92 48.19
CA LEU A 238 -6.24 23.44 47.06
C LEU A 238 -4.85 22.80 47.14
N ASP A 239 -4.41 22.18 46.06
CA ASP A 239 -3.11 21.52 45.93
C ASP A 239 -2.44 22.00 44.62
N VAL A 240 -1.26 22.63 44.73
CA VAL A 240 -0.57 23.31 43.63
C VAL A 240 0.79 22.67 43.40
#